data_532bb8a744c75037e680e24c082030c0
#
_entry.id   532bb8a744c75037e680e24c082030c0
#
_cell.length_a   1.000
_cell.length_b   1.000
_cell.length_c   1.000
_cell.angle_alpha   90.00
_cell.angle_beta   90.00
_cell.angle_gamma   90.00
#
_symmetry.space_group_name_H-M   'P 1'
#
loop_
_entity.id
_entity.type
_entity.pdbx_description
1 polymer ?
#
loop_
_entity_poly.entity_id
_entity_poly.type
_entity_poly.pdbx_seq_one_letter_code
_entity_poly.pdbx_strand_id
1 'polypeptide(L)'
;KYPNNIIISADTMVTFQDEMLGKPKDREDAKRMLNMLSNNKQVVITAVCIIKDQQSTTFTDATTVTFKKLSDQEIEDYLDTNEWQGKAGAYAIQGVASKFVEKIDGDLENVIGMPMYKVIKYLEA
;
A
#
# COMPACT_ATOMS: atom_id res chain seq x y z
N LYS A 1 18.79 -18.51 -20.64
CA LYS A 1 18.68 -17.11 -21.06
C LYS A 1 17.33 -16.81 -21.66
N TYR A 2 16.78 -15.71 -21.27
CA TYR A 2 15.44 -15.33 -21.70
C TYR A 2 15.56 -14.19 -22.70
N PRO A 3 15.25 -14.42 -23.99
CA PRO A 3 15.24 -13.35 -24.95
C PRO A 3 14.22 -12.26 -24.60
N ASN A 4 13.20 -12.64 -23.87
CA ASN A 4 12.13 -11.75 -23.48
C ASN A 4 12.14 -11.56 -21.97
N ASN A 5 13.18 -10.92 -21.46
CA ASN A 5 13.23 -10.61 -20.03
C ASN A 5 12.08 -9.69 -19.66
N ILE A 6 11.34 -10.07 -18.65
CA ILE A 6 10.24 -9.28 -18.12
C ILE A 6 10.66 -8.78 -16.75
N ILE A 7 10.68 -7.47 -16.58
CA ILE A 7 10.97 -6.84 -15.30
C ILE A 7 9.70 -6.13 -14.83
N ILE A 8 9.25 -6.49 -13.64
CA ILE A 8 8.06 -5.90 -13.04
C ILE A 8 8.47 -5.21 -11.76
N SER A 9 8.12 -3.95 -11.64
CA SER A 9 8.31 -3.21 -10.40
C SER A 9 7.02 -2.54 -10.00
N ALA A 10 6.81 -2.40 -8.71
CA ALA A 10 5.62 -1.76 -8.18
C ALA A 10 6.00 -0.90 -6.99
N ASP A 11 5.31 0.22 -6.85
CA ASP A 11 5.51 1.11 -5.72
C ASP A 11 4.13 1.52 -5.21
N THR A 12 4.00 1.58 -3.89
CA THR A 12 2.73 1.89 -3.24
C THR A 12 2.86 3.19 -2.47
N MET A 13 1.89 4.07 -2.65
CA MET A 13 1.81 5.33 -1.93
C MET A 13 0.47 5.43 -1.22
N VAL A 14 0.47 6.04 -0.05
CA VAL A 14 -0.75 6.31 0.71
C VAL A 14 -0.93 7.82 0.75
N THR A 15 -2.11 8.29 0.38
CA THR A 15 -2.43 9.71 0.46
C THR A 15 -3.59 9.93 1.41
N PHE A 16 -3.51 11.01 2.17
CA PHE A 16 -4.54 11.42 3.11
C PHE A 16 -4.68 12.93 3.05
N GLN A 17 -5.87 13.40 2.65
CA GLN A 17 -6.16 14.85 2.51
C GLN A 17 -5.07 15.56 1.70
N ASP A 18 -4.74 14.98 0.54
CA ASP A 18 -3.74 15.51 -0.40
C ASP A 18 -2.30 15.47 0.13
N GLU A 19 -2.07 14.87 1.30
CA GLU A 19 -0.72 14.66 1.81
C GLU A 19 -0.27 13.24 1.49
N MET A 20 0.93 13.11 0.93
CA MET A 20 1.48 11.80 0.64
C MET A 20 2.19 11.26 1.88
N LEU A 21 1.77 10.07 2.33
CA LEU A 21 2.39 9.41 3.46
C LEU A 21 3.34 8.34 2.94
N GLY A 22 4.63 8.62 3.02
CA GLY A 22 5.65 7.66 2.62
C GLY A 22 5.95 6.65 3.72
N LYS A 23 7.12 6.06 3.66
CA LYS A 23 7.59 5.14 4.68
C LYS A 23 7.95 5.92 5.93
N PRO A 24 7.54 5.46 7.12
CA PRO A 24 7.87 6.16 8.35
C PRO A 24 9.37 6.11 8.63
N LYS A 25 9.92 7.18 9.19
CA LYS A 25 11.34 7.26 9.53
C LYS A 25 11.65 6.47 10.79
N ASP A 26 10.71 6.48 11.73
CA ASP A 26 10.90 5.87 13.04
C ASP A 26 9.53 5.59 13.67
N ARG A 27 9.54 5.08 14.88
CA ARG A 27 8.30 4.74 15.60
C ARG A 27 7.41 5.95 15.81
N GLU A 28 7.97 7.10 16.14
CA GLU A 28 7.20 8.32 16.35
C GLU A 28 6.49 8.75 15.07
N ASP A 29 7.19 8.67 13.94
CA ASP A 29 6.61 9.03 12.65
C ASP A 29 5.50 8.05 12.27
N ALA A 30 5.69 6.76 12.52
CA ALA A 30 4.67 5.74 12.29
C ALA A 30 3.43 6.02 13.14
N LYS A 31 3.63 6.37 14.39
CA LYS A 31 2.52 6.69 15.29
C LYS A 31 1.74 7.90 14.79
N ARG A 32 2.44 8.92 14.29
CA ARG A 32 1.80 10.10 13.71
C ARG A 32 0.91 9.71 12.53
N MET A 33 1.42 8.85 11.64
CA MET A 33 0.67 8.41 10.48
C MET A 33 -0.58 7.63 10.88
N LEU A 34 -0.45 6.70 11.81
CA LEU A 34 -1.59 5.90 12.25
C LEU A 34 -2.66 6.75 12.93
N ASN A 35 -2.25 7.77 13.69
CA ASN A 35 -3.21 8.70 14.28
C ASN A 35 -3.96 9.50 13.23
N MET A 36 -3.28 9.88 12.14
CA MET A 36 -3.92 10.58 11.04
C MET A 36 -4.95 9.70 10.33
N LEU A 37 -4.63 8.42 10.17
CA LEU A 37 -5.49 7.50 9.44
C LEU A 37 -6.63 6.95 10.28
N SER A 38 -6.53 7.03 11.60
CA SER A 38 -7.57 6.53 12.51
C SER A 38 -8.92 7.20 12.22
N ASN A 39 -9.96 6.41 12.07
CA ASN A 39 -11.33 6.87 11.82
C ASN A 39 -11.46 7.72 10.55
N ASN A 40 -10.60 7.48 9.56
CA ASN A 40 -10.57 8.25 8.33
C ASN A 40 -10.41 7.37 7.11
N LYS A 41 -10.63 7.98 5.95
CA LYS A 41 -10.41 7.33 4.66
C LYS A 41 -9.07 7.78 4.10
N GLN A 42 -8.40 6.87 3.42
CA GLN A 42 -7.15 7.14 2.74
C GLN A 42 -7.20 6.53 1.35
N VAL A 43 -6.41 7.06 0.42
CA VAL A 43 -6.30 6.50 -0.91
C VAL A 43 -4.93 5.85 -1.04
N VAL A 44 -4.94 4.57 -1.39
CA VAL A 44 -3.72 3.79 -1.64
C VAL A 44 -3.54 3.71 -3.14
N ILE A 45 -2.41 4.19 -3.63
CA ILE A 45 -2.11 4.21 -5.06
C ILE A 45 -0.91 3.31 -5.32
N THR A 46 -1.07 2.36 -6.23
CA THR A 46 0.03 1.51 -6.66
C THR A 46 0.36 1.81 -8.11
N ALA A 47 1.62 2.10 -8.37
CA ALA A 47 2.14 2.28 -9.73
C ALA A 47 2.93 1.04 -10.10
N VAL A 48 2.60 0.43 -11.24
CA VAL A 48 3.27 -0.77 -11.71
C VAL A 48 3.95 -0.45 -13.02
N CYS A 49 5.23 -0.80 -13.12
CA CYS A 49 6.00 -0.64 -14.35
C CYS A 49 6.39 -2.03 -14.83
N ILE A 50 6.07 -2.33 -16.09
CA ILE A 50 6.42 -3.61 -16.71
C ILE A 50 7.33 -3.31 -17.90
N ILE A 51 8.52 -3.90 -17.89
CA ILE A 51 9.48 -3.78 -18.99
C ILE A 51 9.56 -5.14 -19.66
N LYS A 52 9.21 -5.17 -20.94
CA LYS A 52 9.20 -6.40 -21.73
C LYS A 52 9.73 -6.05 -23.11
N ASP A 53 10.73 -6.81 -23.58
CA ASP A 53 11.30 -6.63 -24.92
C ASP A 53 11.73 -5.19 -25.19
N GLN A 54 12.38 -4.56 -24.20
CA GLN A 54 12.85 -3.18 -24.25
C GLN A 54 11.75 -2.13 -24.34
N GLN A 55 10.52 -2.54 -24.11
CA GLN A 55 9.39 -1.61 -24.03
C GLN A 55 8.90 -1.56 -22.58
N SER A 56 8.54 -0.37 -22.14
CA SER A 56 8.03 -0.19 -20.79
C SER A 56 6.57 0.26 -20.83
N THR A 57 5.79 -0.28 -19.91
CA THR A 57 4.39 0.12 -19.72
C THR A 57 4.18 0.38 -18.24
N THR A 58 3.56 1.51 -17.94
CA THR A 58 3.25 1.87 -16.56
C THR A 58 1.75 2.07 -16.41
N PHE A 59 1.18 1.52 -15.35
CA PHE A 59 -0.20 1.80 -15.02
C PHE A 59 -0.35 1.98 -13.52
N THR A 60 -1.41 2.65 -13.10
CA THR A 60 -1.67 2.93 -11.71
C THR A 60 -3.07 2.44 -11.34
N ASP A 61 -3.24 2.17 -10.06
CA ASP A 61 -4.53 1.80 -9.52
C ASP A 61 -4.70 2.49 -8.17
N ALA A 62 -5.91 2.88 -7.85
CA ALA A 62 -6.20 3.59 -6.63
C ALA A 62 -7.33 2.86 -5.88
N THR A 63 -7.14 2.71 -4.57
CA THR A 63 -8.11 2.04 -3.70
C THR A 63 -8.32 2.89 -2.47
N THR A 64 -9.58 3.09 -2.10
CA THR A 64 -9.92 3.81 -0.88
C THR A 64 -10.04 2.82 0.27
N VAL A 65 -9.28 3.06 1.33
CA VAL A 65 -9.29 2.24 2.54
C VAL A 65 -9.79 3.10 3.69
N THR A 66 -10.77 2.58 4.42
CA THR A 66 -11.33 3.25 5.59
C THR A 66 -10.87 2.51 6.83
N PHE A 67 -10.25 3.23 7.76
CA PHE A 67 -9.88 2.68 9.06
C PHE A 67 -10.97 2.95 10.08
N LYS A 68 -11.18 1.98 10.98
CA LYS A 68 -12.01 2.23 12.16
C LYS A 68 -11.26 3.19 13.09
N LYS A 69 -11.95 3.69 14.12
CA LYS A 69 -11.28 4.48 15.13
C LYS A 69 -10.30 3.60 15.90
N LEU A 70 -9.05 4.02 15.97
CA LEU A 70 -7.99 3.29 16.67
C LEU A 70 -7.80 3.87 18.06
N SER A 71 -7.67 3.01 19.06
CA SER A 71 -7.30 3.45 20.41
C SER A 71 -5.79 3.62 20.50
N ASP A 72 -5.34 4.38 21.48
CA ASP A 72 -3.90 4.54 21.72
C ASP A 72 -3.24 3.18 21.97
N GLN A 73 -3.92 2.30 22.69
CA GLN A 73 -3.39 0.97 22.99
C GLN A 73 -3.24 0.14 21.72
N GLU A 74 -4.22 0.19 20.82
CA GLU A 74 -4.14 -0.52 19.55
C GLU A 74 -2.95 -0.06 18.73
N ILE A 75 -2.71 1.24 18.71
CA ILE A 75 -1.59 1.81 17.96
C ILE A 75 -0.27 1.37 18.60
N GLU A 76 -0.13 1.45 19.91
CA GLU A 76 1.09 1.05 20.58
C GLU A 76 1.37 -0.44 20.39
N ASP A 77 0.36 -1.29 20.51
CA ASP A 77 0.51 -2.73 20.32
C ASP A 77 0.96 -3.03 18.89
N TYR A 78 0.41 -2.32 17.92
CA TYR A 78 0.81 -2.50 16.53
C TYR A 78 2.24 -2.06 16.30
N LEU A 79 2.65 -0.93 16.88
CA LEU A 79 4.01 -0.44 16.73
C LEU A 79 5.03 -1.42 17.31
N ASP A 80 4.65 -2.15 18.37
CA ASP A 80 5.53 -3.16 18.98
C ASP A 80 5.80 -4.34 18.06
N THR A 81 4.98 -4.55 17.03
CA THR A 81 5.20 -5.65 16.07
C THR A 81 6.31 -5.34 15.08
N ASN A 82 6.71 -4.08 14.97
CA ASN A 82 7.66 -3.58 13.95
C ASN A 82 7.18 -3.77 12.51
N GLU A 83 5.92 -4.12 12.31
CA GLU A 83 5.35 -4.33 10.97
C GLU A 83 5.29 -3.03 10.17
N TRP A 84 5.28 -1.89 10.85
CA TRP A 84 5.21 -0.58 10.23
C TRP A 84 6.46 -0.21 9.44
N GLN A 85 7.58 -0.87 9.70
CA GLN A 85 8.85 -0.54 9.07
C GLN A 85 8.79 -0.83 7.57
N GLY A 86 9.22 0.15 6.77
CA GLY A 86 9.27 0.01 5.34
C GLY A 86 7.91 0.02 4.63
N LYS A 87 6.84 0.40 5.32
CA LYS A 87 5.50 0.41 4.75
C LYS A 87 4.98 1.83 4.60
N ALA A 88 4.52 2.20 3.40
CA ALA A 88 3.87 3.48 3.17
C ALA A 88 2.64 3.59 4.08
N GLY A 89 2.47 4.73 4.74
CA GLY A 89 1.36 4.91 5.68
C GLY A 89 1.51 4.14 6.96
N ALA A 90 2.65 3.47 7.17
CA ALA A 90 3.01 2.74 8.38
C ALA A 90 2.23 1.44 8.61
N TYR A 91 1.58 0.86 7.59
CA TYR A 91 0.85 -0.39 7.82
C TYR A 91 0.92 -1.35 6.65
N ALA A 92 0.74 -2.63 6.96
CA ALA A 92 0.59 -3.70 5.98
C ALA A 92 -0.80 -4.30 6.14
N ILE A 93 -1.63 -4.20 5.11
CA ILE A 93 -3.04 -4.59 5.22
C ILE A 93 -3.23 -6.09 5.46
N GLN A 94 -2.27 -6.90 5.04
CA GLN A 94 -2.35 -8.36 5.24
C GLN A 94 -1.89 -8.81 6.61
N GLY A 95 -1.24 -7.93 7.38
CA GLY A 95 -0.69 -8.29 8.67
C GLY A 95 -1.62 -7.95 9.81
N VAL A 96 -1.01 -7.60 10.94
CA VAL A 96 -1.75 -7.25 12.16
C VAL A 96 -2.70 -6.08 11.91
N ALA A 97 -2.32 -5.16 11.02
CA ALA A 97 -3.14 -3.99 10.72
C ALA A 97 -4.43 -4.33 9.97
N SER A 98 -4.62 -5.56 9.52
CA SER A 98 -5.87 -5.96 8.86
C SER A 98 -7.09 -5.68 9.72
N LYS A 99 -6.94 -5.78 11.04
CA LYS A 99 -8.03 -5.52 11.98
C LYS A 99 -8.40 -4.04 12.09
N PHE A 100 -7.57 -3.14 11.56
CA PHE A 100 -7.83 -1.71 11.56
C PHE A 100 -8.76 -1.30 10.43
N VAL A 101 -8.89 -2.13 9.41
CA VAL A 101 -9.64 -1.81 8.21
C VAL A 101 -11.13 -2.06 8.42
N GLU A 102 -11.94 -1.02 8.20
CA GLU A 102 -13.39 -1.12 8.27
C GLU A 102 -13.98 -1.40 6.89
N LYS A 103 -13.43 -0.79 5.85
CA LYS A 103 -13.96 -0.91 4.50
C LYS A 103 -12.87 -0.71 3.47
N ILE A 104 -12.98 -1.42 2.35
CA ILE A 104 -12.10 -1.26 1.20
C ILE A 104 -12.97 -1.06 -0.03
N ASP A 105 -12.76 0.06 -0.74
CA ASP A 105 -13.39 0.35 -2.00
C ASP A 105 -12.33 0.33 -3.09
N GLY A 106 -12.32 -0.71 -3.91
CA GLY A 106 -11.35 -0.88 -4.97
C GLY A 106 -10.75 -2.27 -4.94
N ASP A 107 -9.52 -2.39 -5.44
CA ASP A 107 -8.84 -3.66 -5.57
C ASP A 107 -7.95 -3.92 -4.35
N LEU A 108 -8.23 -5.00 -3.62
CA LEU A 108 -7.43 -5.39 -2.46
C LEU A 108 -5.97 -5.63 -2.85
N GLU A 109 -5.74 -6.21 -4.02
CA GLU A 109 -4.38 -6.49 -4.48
C GLU A 109 -3.58 -5.22 -4.68
N ASN A 110 -4.24 -4.11 -5.02
CA ASN A 110 -3.59 -2.82 -5.11
C ASN A 110 -3.05 -2.39 -3.74
N VAL A 111 -3.82 -2.59 -2.69
CA VAL A 111 -3.42 -2.21 -1.33
C VAL A 111 -2.24 -3.06 -0.86
N ILE A 112 -2.17 -4.31 -1.32
CA ILE A 112 -1.06 -5.20 -1.03
C ILE A 112 0.20 -4.77 -1.77
N GLY A 113 0.06 -4.02 -2.86
CA GLY A 113 1.19 -3.45 -3.59
C GLY A 113 1.43 -4.05 -4.95
N MET A 114 0.58 -4.98 -5.39
CA MET A 114 0.74 -5.60 -6.71
C MET A 114 -0.63 -6.02 -7.23
N PRO A 115 -1.24 -5.26 -8.13
CA PRO A 115 -2.52 -5.65 -8.73
C PRO A 115 -2.32 -6.77 -9.75
N MET A 116 -2.21 -8.00 -9.26
CA MET A 116 -1.85 -9.17 -10.07
C MET A 116 -2.81 -9.40 -11.23
N TYR A 117 -4.08 -9.19 -11.01
CA TYR A 117 -5.08 -9.32 -12.04
C TYR A 117 -4.76 -8.44 -13.26
N LYS A 118 -4.34 -7.21 -13.05
CA LYS A 118 -3.96 -6.31 -14.14
C LYS A 118 -2.66 -6.71 -14.79
N VAL A 119 -1.71 -7.16 -13.99
CA VAL A 119 -0.41 -7.62 -14.49
C VAL A 119 -0.60 -8.83 -15.38
N ILE A 120 -1.37 -9.82 -14.94
CA ILE A 120 -1.63 -11.02 -15.72
C ILE A 120 -2.32 -10.67 -17.03
N LYS A 121 -3.33 -9.82 -16.97
CA LYS A 121 -4.06 -9.41 -18.16
C LYS A 121 -3.15 -8.73 -19.18
N TYR A 122 -2.24 -7.89 -18.72
CA TYR A 122 -1.28 -7.24 -19.61
C TYR A 122 -0.37 -8.25 -20.28
N LEU A 123 0.14 -9.23 -19.52
CA LEU A 123 1.08 -10.21 -20.04
C LEU A 123 0.44 -11.18 -21.04
N GLU A 124 -0.87 -11.36 -20.97
CA GLU A 124 -1.60 -12.21 -21.89
C GLU A 124 -1.99 -11.49 -23.18
N ALA A 125 -1.89 -10.20 -23.21
CA ALA A 125 -2.33 -9.40 -24.34
C ALA A 125 -1.42 -9.53 -25.56
#